data_3395fd52a3cdcf7aed83679c67dd0a4e
#
_entry.id   3395fd52a3cdcf7aed83679c67dd0a4e
#
_cell.length_a   1.000
_cell.length_b   1.000
_cell.length_c   1.000
_cell.angle_alpha   90.00
_cell.angle_beta   90.00
_cell.angle_gamma   90.00
#
_symmetry.space_group_name_H-M   'P 1'
#
loop_
_entity.id
_entity.type
_entity.pdbx_description
1 polymer ?
#
loop_
_entity_poly.entity_id
_entity_poly.type
_entity_poly.pdbx_seq_one_letter_code
_entity_poly.pdbx_strand_id
1 'polypeptide(L)'
;MALFSAVTVEQVKEILKKHLEGYKPEIEEANLLQAYNRVLAEDIVSPEDIPAFNRSTVDGFAVRARDTFGASESMPALLTLVGEIRMGEQTEIKLSTGEAAKIPTGGMLPEGSDAVVMLEYTQLMDDTILCAEKPVAPKENVVEKGEDIKKGSVVLKKGHTLRPQDLGALAAAGIDKVKVIKPPVVSVISTGDEVKPPGEPIKPGEVRDINTYAICGEVMKWGGLPLPHGIVRDNFEDLYDAVKAALEKSHMVLLSGGSSVGARDHTVKVIESLGKPGVLAHGLPVKPGKPTVVAVVDGKPIIGLPGHPVSAMVIFEILVRPIISTMLGRPEDFGGTRVYARMSRNIASAAGRQDFIRVKLEQRGEELWAVPVLGKSGLISNMVESHGLARIPSEKQGVAEGELVEVEIY
;
A
#
# COMPACT_ATOMS: atom_id res chain seq x y z
N MET A 1 -3.74 -2.66 -43.82
CA MET A 1 -4.81 -2.21 -42.90
C MET A 1 -5.02 -3.33 -41.89
N ALA A 2 -4.25 -3.35 -40.79
CA ALA A 2 -4.49 -4.33 -39.74
C ALA A 2 -5.77 -3.91 -39.01
N LEU A 3 -6.77 -4.79 -39.02
CA LEU A 3 -8.00 -4.63 -38.26
C LEU A 3 -7.64 -4.38 -36.79
N PHE A 4 -8.13 -3.28 -36.21
CA PHE A 4 -8.22 -3.11 -34.76
C PHE A 4 -9.01 -4.32 -34.22
N SER A 5 -8.31 -5.31 -33.69
CA SER A 5 -9.00 -6.35 -32.93
C SER A 5 -9.62 -5.65 -31.75
N ALA A 6 -10.93 -5.72 -31.61
CA ALA A 6 -11.68 -5.11 -30.49
C ALA A 6 -11.42 -5.91 -29.19
N VAL A 7 -10.18 -5.84 -28.69
CA VAL A 7 -9.77 -6.51 -27.47
C VAL A 7 -10.20 -5.63 -26.31
N THR A 8 -10.95 -6.17 -25.35
CA THR A 8 -11.37 -5.42 -24.16
C THR A 8 -10.20 -5.20 -23.19
N VAL A 9 -10.34 -4.27 -22.25
CA VAL A 9 -9.32 -4.05 -21.20
C VAL A 9 -9.08 -5.32 -20.40
N GLU A 10 -10.14 -6.03 -20.07
CA GLU A 10 -10.10 -7.29 -19.32
C GLU A 10 -9.33 -8.37 -20.07
N GLN A 11 -9.56 -8.50 -21.38
CA GLN A 11 -8.81 -9.45 -22.22
C GLN A 11 -7.33 -9.10 -22.29
N VAL A 12 -6.99 -7.81 -22.39
CA VAL A 12 -5.58 -7.36 -22.38
C VAL A 12 -4.91 -7.68 -21.05
N LYS A 13 -5.60 -7.47 -19.92
CA LYS A 13 -5.08 -7.84 -18.60
C LYS A 13 -4.82 -9.34 -18.48
N GLU A 14 -5.75 -10.18 -18.95
CA GLU A 14 -5.58 -11.64 -18.94
C GLU A 14 -4.40 -12.10 -19.81
N ILE A 15 -4.20 -11.48 -20.97
CA ILE A 15 -3.06 -11.77 -21.83
C ILE A 15 -1.75 -11.39 -21.14
N LEU A 16 -1.66 -10.18 -20.57
CA LEU A 16 -0.48 -9.73 -19.82
C LEU A 16 -0.19 -10.63 -18.63
N LYS A 17 -1.21 -11.04 -17.87
CA LYS A 17 -1.08 -11.94 -16.75
C LYS A 17 -0.45 -13.28 -17.13
N LYS A 18 -0.91 -13.89 -18.25
CA LYS A 18 -0.31 -15.13 -18.78
C LYS A 18 1.18 -14.97 -19.10
N HIS A 19 1.57 -13.82 -19.65
CA HIS A 19 2.98 -13.56 -19.93
C HIS A 19 3.82 -13.32 -18.68
N LEU A 20 3.20 -12.95 -17.56
CA LEU A 20 3.84 -12.74 -16.25
C LEU A 20 3.79 -13.98 -15.33
N GLU A 21 3.11 -15.08 -15.69
CA GLU A 21 3.03 -16.30 -14.87
C GLU A 21 4.41 -16.89 -14.52
N GLY A 22 5.41 -16.68 -15.38
CA GLY A 22 6.79 -17.10 -15.16
C GLY A 22 7.67 -16.07 -14.42
N TYR A 23 7.15 -14.90 -14.12
CA TYR A 23 7.91 -13.84 -13.45
C TYR A 23 8.24 -14.24 -12.01
N LYS A 24 9.52 -14.23 -11.67
CA LYS A 24 10.02 -14.50 -10.31
C LYS A 24 10.59 -13.20 -9.75
N PRO A 25 9.95 -12.60 -8.75
CA PRO A 25 10.48 -11.39 -8.14
C PRO A 25 11.81 -11.67 -7.45
N GLU A 26 12.73 -10.73 -7.54
CA GLU A 26 13.94 -10.73 -6.73
C GLU A 26 13.60 -10.44 -5.27
N ILE A 27 14.36 -11.02 -4.36
CA ILE A 27 14.21 -10.86 -2.91
C ILE A 27 15.46 -10.19 -2.36
N GLU A 28 15.27 -9.32 -1.39
CA GLU A 28 16.38 -8.71 -0.64
C GLU A 28 16.04 -8.67 0.85
N GLU A 29 17.07 -8.59 1.69
CA GLU A 29 16.94 -8.32 3.11
C GLU A 29 16.92 -6.80 3.34
N ALA A 30 15.96 -6.33 4.14
CA ALA A 30 15.80 -4.92 4.48
C ALA A 30 15.63 -4.73 5.98
N ASN A 31 16.22 -3.67 6.54
CA ASN A 31 15.93 -3.24 7.90
C ASN A 31 14.49 -2.74 8.00
N LEU A 32 13.87 -2.80 9.19
CA LEU A 32 12.45 -2.50 9.39
C LEU A 32 12.01 -1.17 8.78
N LEU A 33 12.74 -0.08 9.00
CA LEU A 33 12.36 1.23 8.46
C LEU A 33 12.42 1.26 6.92
N GLN A 34 13.35 0.54 6.30
CA GLN A 34 13.47 0.42 4.85
C GLN A 34 12.43 -0.56 4.27
N ALA A 35 11.86 -1.41 5.12
CA ALA A 35 10.83 -2.37 4.75
C ALA A 35 9.41 -1.77 4.73
N TYR A 36 9.22 -0.54 5.21
CA TYR A 36 7.92 0.13 5.12
C TYR A 36 7.38 0.16 3.68
N ASN A 37 6.09 -0.18 3.53
CA ASN A 37 5.40 -0.29 2.24
C ASN A 37 5.98 -1.34 1.26
N ARG A 38 6.89 -2.21 1.75
CA ARG A 38 7.43 -3.34 0.97
C ARG A 38 6.58 -4.59 1.19
N VAL A 39 6.70 -5.55 0.30
CA VAL A 39 5.96 -6.82 0.36
C VAL A 39 6.84 -7.91 0.93
N LEU A 40 6.34 -8.64 1.92
CA LEU A 40 7.05 -9.77 2.52
C LEU A 40 7.25 -10.91 1.52
N ALA A 41 8.48 -11.43 1.45
CA ALA A 41 8.85 -12.54 0.59
C ALA A 41 8.59 -13.93 1.23
N GLU A 42 8.41 -13.96 2.56
CA GLU A 42 8.18 -15.18 3.34
C GLU A 42 7.28 -14.89 4.55
N ASP A 43 6.75 -15.95 5.17
CA ASP A 43 6.01 -15.82 6.42
C ASP A 43 6.97 -15.42 7.55
N ILE A 44 6.52 -14.52 8.42
CA ILE A 44 7.26 -14.13 9.61
C ILE A 44 6.69 -14.86 10.81
N VAL A 45 7.54 -15.64 11.47
CA VAL A 45 7.21 -16.42 12.67
C VAL A 45 7.84 -15.75 13.88
N SER A 46 7.09 -15.57 14.96
CA SER A 46 7.63 -14.99 16.19
C SER A 46 8.69 -15.92 16.82
N PRO A 47 9.91 -15.41 17.07
CA PRO A 47 10.95 -16.19 17.75
C PRO A 47 10.72 -16.33 19.25
N GLU A 48 9.84 -15.50 19.85
CA GLU A 48 9.57 -15.47 21.28
C GLU A 48 8.11 -15.14 21.59
N ASP A 49 7.72 -15.31 22.88
CA ASP A 49 6.41 -14.90 23.35
C ASP A 49 6.36 -13.38 23.57
N ILE A 50 5.24 -12.75 23.25
CA ILE A 50 5.01 -11.32 23.47
C ILE A 50 3.76 -11.15 24.35
N PRO A 51 3.90 -10.54 25.53
CA PRO A 51 5.15 -10.22 26.21
C PRO A 51 5.93 -11.48 26.65
N ALA A 52 7.24 -11.32 26.91
CA ALA A 52 8.12 -12.43 27.29
C ALA A 52 7.89 -12.94 28.74
N PHE A 53 7.15 -12.18 29.54
CA PHE A 53 6.82 -12.48 30.94
C PHE A 53 5.47 -11.86 31.31
N ASN A 54 4.86 -12.35 32.41
CA ASN A 54 3.65 -11.75 32.97
C ASN A 54 3.97 -10.35 33.51
N ARG A 55 3.18 -9.35 33.16
CA ARG A 55 3.43 -7.94 33.54
C ARG A 55 2.16 -7.23 33.98
N SER A 56 2.33 -6.26 34.90
CA SER A 56 1.23 -5.40 35.32
C SER A 56 0.79 -4.44 34.22
N THR A 57 -0.52 -4.18 34.12
CA THR A 57 -1.11 -3.14 33.25
C THR A 57 -1.31 -1.81 33.98
N VAL A 58 -1.12 -1.78 35.30
CA VAL A 58 -1.37 -0.61 36.16
C VAL A 58 -0.26 -0.43 37.21
N ASP A 59 -0.18 0.73 37.78
CA ASP A 59 0.61 0.96 39.01
C ASP A 59 -0.18 0.43 40.19
N GLY A 60 0.48 -0.31 41.10
CA GLY A 60 -0.19 -0.91 42.23
C GLY A 60 0.66 -1.91 42.99
N PHE A 61 0.02 -2.95 43.47
CA PHE A 61 0.66 -3.99 44.27
C PHE A 61 0.32 -5.38 43.70
N ALA A 62 1.35 -6.14 43.35
CA ALA A 62 1.23 -7.54 42.97
C ALA A 62 0.82 -8.36 44.18
N VAL A 63 -0.21 -9.17 44.05
CA VAL A 63 -0.82 -9.97 45.12
C VAL A 63 -1.21 -11.34 44.60
N ARG A 64 -1.57 -12.23 45.50
CA ARG A 64 -2.36 -13.41 45.21
C ARG A 64 -3.84 -13.01 45.29
N ALA A 65 -4.57 -13.08 44.23
CA ALA A 65 -5.96 -12.63 44.16
C ALA A 65 -6.82 -13.16 45.31
N ARG A 66 -6.64 -14.41 45.69
CA ARG A 66 -7.38 -15.06 46.80
C ARG A 66 -7.17 -14.37 48.14
N ASP A 67 -6.03 -13.72 48.38
CA ASP A 67 -5.72 -13.07 49.65
C ASP A 67 -6.45 -11.71 49.75
N THR A 68 -7.08 -11.23 48.69
CA THR A 68 -7.93 -10.03 48.68
C THR A 68 -9.43 -10.33 48.71
N PHE A 69 -9.83 -11.58 48.69
CA PHE A 69 -11.26 -11.95 48.64
C PHE A 69 -12.01 -11.50 49.89
N GLY A 70 -13.10 -10.80 49.72
CA GLY A 70 -13.90 -10.24 50.80
C GLY A 70 -13.43 -8.86 51.26
N ALA A 71 -12.37 -8.32 50.69
CA ALA A 71 -11.90 -6.96 51.01
C ALA A 71 -12.93 -5.91 50.62
N SER A 72 -13.02 -4.87 51.45
CA SER A 72 -13.83 -3.67 51.24
C SER A 72 -13.18 -2.48 51.93
N GLU A 73 -13.61 -1.25 51.66
CA GLU A 73 -13.16 -0.06 52.35
C GLU A 73 -13.28 -0.14 53.92
N SER A 74 -14.38 -0.78 54.39
CA SER A 74 -14.62 -0.96 55.82
C SER A 74 -13.91 -2.17 56.41
N MET A 75 -13.45 -3.10 55.62
CA MET A 75 -12.73 -4.32 56.01
C MET A 75 -11.67 -4.67 54.95
N PRO A 76 -10.58 -3.90 54.90
CA PRO A 76 -9.52 -4.14 53.91
C PRO A 76 -8.75 -5.43 54.20
N ALA A 77 -8.20 -6.04 53.16
CA ALA A 77 -7.25 -7.12 53.30
C ALA A 77 -5.88 -6.53 53.72
N LEU A 78 -5.34 -7.07 54.80
CA LEU A 78 -4.02 -6.66 55.29
C LEU A 78 -2.95 -7.59 54.75
N LEU A 79 -2.00 -7.05 54.01
CA LEU A 79 -0.92 -7.79 53.37
C LEU A 79 0.44 -7.22 53.79
N THR A 80 1.41 -8.08 53.99
CA THR A 80 2.78 -7.68 54.29
C THR A 80 3.50 -7.25 53.02
N LEU A 81 4.02 -6.04 52.97
CA LEU A 81 4.82 -5.52 51.85
C LEU A 81 6.25 -6.07 51.95
N VAL A 82 6.63 -6.93 50.98
CA VAL A 82 7.94 -7.61 50.99
C VAL A 82 8.98 -6.94 50.07
N GLY A 83 8.58 -5.95 49.28
CA GLY A 83 9.50 -5.21 48.45
C GLY A 83 8.83 -4.48 47.29
N GLU A 84 9.68 -3.96 46.39
CA GLU A 84 9.27 -3.21 45.22
C GLU A 84 9.91 -3.80 43.95
N ILE A 85 9.11 -3.94 42.88
CA ILE A 85 9.56 -4.39 41.58
C ILE A 85 10.11 -3.20 40.79
N ARG A 86 11.31 -3.34 40.25
CA ARG A 86 11.96 -2.32 39.44
C ARG A 86 11.74 -2.56 37.95
N MET A 87 11.53 -1.49 37.22
CA MET A 87 11.41 -1.55 35.75
C MET A 87 12.73 -1.99 35.11
N GLY A 88 12.62 -2.91 34.12
CA GLY A 88 13.77 -3.39 33.36
C GLY A 88 14.64 -4.42 34.07
N GLU A 89 14.28 -4.83 35.31
CA GLU A 89 14.99 -5.84 36.06
C GLU A 89 14.15 -7.11 36.24
N GLN A 90 14.80 -8.25 36.22
CA GLN A 90 14.16 -9.49 36.64
C GLN A 90 14.02 -9.47 38.16
N THR A 91 12.79 -9.71 38.67
CA THR A 91 12.57 -9.78 40.12
C THR A 91 12.88 -11.17 40.65
N GLU A 92 13.53 -11.19 41.84
CA GLU A 92 13.75 -12.41 42.64
C GLU A 92 12.72 -12.54 43.78
N ILE A 93 11.82 -11.55 43.92
CA ILE A 93 10.76 -11.57 44.91
C ILE A 93 9.80 -12.73 44.62
N LYS A 94 9.45 -13.47 45.68
CA LYS A 94 8.45 -14.51 45.68
C LYS A 94 7.40 -14.19 46.71
N LEU A 95 6.12 -14.24 46.32
CA LEU A 95 5.02 -13.94 47.23
C LEU A 95 4.44 -15.21 47.84
N SER A 96 4.42 -15.23 49.17
CA SER A 96 3.69 -16.19 49.99
C SER A 96 2.26 -15.69 50.26
N THR A 97 1.47 -16.48 51.01
CA THR A 97 0.12 -16.09 51.43
C THR A 97 0.20 -14.85 52.36
N GLY A 98 -0.63 -13.86 52.09
CA GLY A 98 -0.67 -12.62 52.90
C GLY A 98 0.45 -11.62 52.57
N GLU A 99 1.19 -11.80 51.49
CA GLU A 99 2.25 -10.90 51.05
C GLU A 99 1.88 -10.14 49.79
N ALA A 100 2.45 -8.95 49.63
CA ALA A 100 2.33 -8.08 48.49
C ALA A 100 3.68 -7.48 48.09
N ALA A 101 3.85 -7.12 46.82
CA ALA A 101 4.99 -6.34 46.35
C ALA A 101 4.52 -5.15 45.52
N LYS A 102 5.10 -3.97 45.74
CA LYS A 102 4.81 -2.79 44.95
C LYS A 102 5.30 -3.01 43.51
N ILE A 103 4.45 -2.71 42.53
CA ILE A 103 4.74 -2.98 41.13
C ILE A 103 4.29 -1.79 40.24
N PRO A 104 5.18 -1.28 39.37
CA PRO A 104 4.81 -0.26 38.41
C PRO A 104 4.16 -0.90 37.16
N THR A 105 3.44 -0.09 36.41
CA THR A 105 2.92 -0.47 35.09
C THR A 105 4.04 -1.02 34.20
N GLY A 106 3.83 -2.20 33.60
CA GLY A 106 4.85 -2.91 32.83
C GLY A 106 5.85 -3.72 33.66
N GLY A 107 5.80 -3.65 34.97
CA GLY A 107 6.65 -4.42 35.86
C GLY A 107 6.41 -5.92 35.78
N MET A 108 7.47 -6.72 35.93
CA MET A 108 7.39 -8.19 35.88
C MET A 108 6.67 -8.69 37.14
N LEU A 109 5.63 -9.50 36.98
CA LEU A 109 4.96 -10.12 38.12
C LEU A 109 5.92 -11.06 38.88
N PRO A 110 6.00 -10.93 40.22
CA PRO A 110 6.79 -11.84 41.04
C PRO A 110 6.15 -13.24 41.09
N GLU A 111 6.99 -14.24 41.29
CA GLU A 111 6.53 -15.63 41.47
C GLU A 111 5.56 -15.72 42.66
N GLY A 112 4.45 -16.43 42.50
CA GLY A 112 3.42 -16.56 43.52
C GLY A 112 2.30 -15.53 43.46
N SER A 113 2.44 -14.43 42.69
CA SER A 113 1.34 -13.50 42.41
C SER A 113 0.58 -13.92 41.12
N ASP A 114 -0.68 -13.52 41.09
CA ASP A 114 -1.57 -13.78 39.93
C ASP A 114 -2.49 -12.60 39.59
N ALA A 115 -2.39 -11.48 40.33
CA ALA A 115 -3.18 -10.27 40.10
C ALA A 115 -2.43 -9.01 40.64
N VAL A 116 -2.94 -7.84 40.25
CA VAL A 116 -2.46 -6.54 40.75
C VAL A 116 -3.64 -5.73 41.25
N VAL A 117 -3.56 -5.29 42.51
CA VAL A 117 -4.46 -4.27 43.08
C VAL A 117 -3.96 -2.91 42.64
N MET A 118 -4.82 -2.08 42.06
CA MET A 118 -4.49 -0.73 41.61
C MET A 118 -4.14 0.14 42.84
N LEU A 119 -3.22 1.07 42.67
CA LEU A 119 -2.75 1.99 43.72
C LEU A 119 -3.91 2.77 44.36
N GLU A 120 -4.93 3.13 43.56
CA GLU A 120 -6.11 3.89 43.96
C GLU A 120 -7.02 3.16 45.00
N TYR A 121 -6.87 1.82 45.09
CA TYR A 121 -7.64 0.97 46.00
C TYR A 121 -6.77 0.41 47.13
N THR A 122 -5.70 1.13 47.48
CA THR A 122 -4.77 0.68 48.49
C THR A 122 -4.35 1.82 49.42
N GLN A 123 -4.09 1.50 50.65
CA GLN A 123 -3.45 2.41 51.65
C GLN A 123 -2.31 1.68 52.34
N LEU A 124 -1.26 2.40 52.71
CA LEU A 124 -0.18 1.88 53.57
C LEU A 124 -0.48 2.31 54.99
N MET A 125 -0.56 1.37 55.93
CA MET A 125 -0.68 1.67 57.35
C MET A 125 0.66 2.11 57.90
N ASP A 126 1.73 1.48 57.44
CA ASP A 126 3.13 1.83 57.67
C ASP A 126 3.93 1.38 56.43
N ASP A 127 5.24 1.45 56.45
CA ASP A 127 6.09 1.04 55.33
C ASP A 127 6.07 -0.47 55.05
N THR A 128 5.35 -1.27 55.85
CA THR A 128 5.39 -2.73 55.81
C THR A 128 4.01 -3.39 55.64
N ILE A 129 2.91 -2.67 55.85
CA ILE A 129 1.54 -3.23 55.77
C ILE A 129 0.72 -2.48 54.73
N LEU A 130 0.26 -3.23 53.75
CA LEU A 130 -0.66 -2.78 52.71
C LEU A 130 -2.11 -3.13 53.13
N CYS A 131 -2.98 -2.14 53.08
CA CYS A 131 -4.43 -2.31 53.16
C CYS A 131 -5.00 -2.31 51.73
N ALA A 132 -5.48 -3.46 51.22
CA ALA A 132 -6.19 -3.54 49.95
C ALA A 132 -7.70 -3.40 50.23
N GLU A 133 -8.31 -2.33 49.74
CA GLU A 133 -9.70 -1.95 49.97
C GLU A 133 -10.69 -2.59 48.95
N LYS A 134 -10.16 -3.22 47.92
CA LYS A 134 -10.94 -3.86 46.86
C LYS A 134 -10.37 -5.24 46.52
N PRO A 135 -11.22 -6.29 46.36
CA PRO A 135 -10.78 -7.57 45.89
C PRO A 135 -10.45 -7.51 44.41
N VAL A 136 -9.52 -8.35 43.95
CA VAL A 136 -9.18 -8.56 42.55
C VAL A 136 -9.39 -10.00 42.18
N ALA A 137 -9.82 -10.23 40.93
CA ALA A 137 -9.91 -11.57 40.39
C ALA A 137 -8.53 -12.09 39.94
N PRO A 138 -8.33 -13.42 39.85
CA PRO A 138 -7.13 -13.97 39.22
C PRO A 138 -6.93 -13.39 37.81
N LYS A 139 -5.70 -12.98 37.50
CA LYS A 139 -5.28 -12.31 36.26
C LYS A 139 -5.80 -10.87 36.06
N GLU A 140 -6.51 -10.30 37.04
CA GLU A 140 -6.94 -8.91 36.95
C GLU A 140 -5.73 -7.99 36.95
N ASN A 141 -5.69 -7.01 36.01
CA ASN A 141 -4.61 -6.06 35.76
C ASN A 141 -3.26 -6.71 35.38
N VAL A 142 -3.28 -7.89 34.77
CA VAL A 142 -2.10 -8.62 34.30
C VAL A 142 -2.23 -8.94 32.81
N VAL A 143 -1.18 -8.72 32.05
CA VAL A 143 -0.99 -9.33 30.72
C VAL A 143 -0.09 -10.54 30.90
N GLU A 144 -0.58 -11.70 30.47
CA GLU A 144 0.16 -12.95 30.59
C GLU A 144 1.23 -13.08 29.50
N LYS A 145 2.28 -13.83 29.80
CA LYS A 145 3.30 -14.21 28.82
C LYS A 145 2.67 -14.83 27.59
N GLY A 146 2.98 -14.30 26.41
CA GLY A 146 2.49 -14.79 25.11
C GLY A 146 1.00 -14.53 24.85
N GLU A 147 0.36 -13.65 25.63
CA GLU A 147 -1.06 -13.31 25.45
C GLU A 147 -1.31 -12.60 24.12
N ASP A 148 -0.40 -11.72 23.70
CA ASP A 148 -0.47 -11.00 22.41
C ASP A 148 -0.01 -11.89 21.26
N ILE A 149 1.24 -12.35 21.30
CA ILE A 149 1.82 -13.21 20.26
C ILE A 149 2.57 -14.37 20.91
N LYS A 150 2.24 -15.59 20.53
CA LYS A 150 2.95 -16.79 21.02
C LYS A 150 4.16 -17.11 20.16
N LYS A 151 5.24 -17.54 20.81
CA LYS A 151 6.40 -18.10 20.13
C LYS A 151 6.00 -19.18 19.13
N GLY A 152 6.54 -19.09 17.91
CA GLY A 152 6.25 -20.05 16.83
C GLY A 152 4.96 -19.77 16.05
N SER A 153 4.15 -18.76 16.43
CA SER A 153 2.99 -18.34 15.64
C SER A 153 3.41 -17.44 14.46
N VAL A 154 2.66 -17.52 13.36
CA VAL A 154 2.84 -16.64 12.21
C VAL A 154 2.29 -15.26 12.54
N VAL A 155 3.15 -14.27 12.63
CA VAL A 155 2.80 -12.85 12.87
C VAL A 155 2.28 -12.19 11.62
N LEU A 156 3.01 -12.36 10.50
CA LEU A 156 2.68 -11.80 9.19
C LEU A 156 2.90 -12.86 8.10
N LYS A 157 2.04 -12.87 7.10
CA LYS A 157 2.15 -13.83 5.99
C LYS A 157 2.94 -13.26 4.82
N LYS A 158 3.57 -14.13 4.04
CA LYS A 158 4.11 -13.84 2.72
C LYS A 158 3.08 -13.08 1.88
N GLY A 159 3.53 -12.09 1.11
CA GLY A 159 2.68 -11.24 0.28
C GLY A 159 2.01 -10.07 1.03
N HIS A 160 2.17 -10.01 2.37
CA HIS A 160 1.68 -8.88 3.15
C HIS A 160 2.52 -7.62 2.86
N THR A 161 1.85 -6.49 2.63
CA THR A 161 2.51 -5.18 2.51
C THR A 161 2.66 -4.56 3.89
N LEU A 162 3.90 -4.27 4.28
CA LEU A 162 4.24 -3.80 5.61
C LEU A 162 3.71 -2.38 5.88
N ARG A 163 2.88 -2.25 6.91
CA ARG A 163 2.29 -1.02 7.42
C ARG A 163 3.05 -0.56 8.67
N PRO A 164 2.86 0.67 9.16
CA PRO A 164 3.54 1.16 10.37
C PRO A 164 3.34 0.25 11.60
N GLN A 165 2.11 -0.24 11.84
CA GLN A 165 1.82 -1.15 12.96
C GLN A 165 2.50 -2.52 12.81
N ASP A 166 2.72 -2.99 11.58
CA ASP A 166 3.41 -4.25 11.33
C ASP A 166 4.89 -4.13 11.71
N LEU A 167 5.53 -2.98 11.41
CA LEU A 167 6.90 -2.70 11.86
C LEU A 167 7.01 -2.69 13.38
N GLY A 168 6.00 -2.14 14.08
CA GLY A 168 5.91 -2.17 15.54
C GLY A 168 5.82 -3.60 16.09
N ALA A 169 4.97 -4.44 15.48
CA ALA A 169 4.83 -5.85 15.89
C ALA A 169 6.12 -6.65 15.66
N LEU A 170 6.81 -6.42 14.54
CA LEU A 170 8.10 -7.06 14.25
C LEU A 170 9.18 -6.62 15.25
N ALA A 171 9.25 -5.33 15.56
CA ALA A 171 10.17 -4.80 16.56
C ALA A 171 9.89 -5.38 17.95
N ALA A 172 8.62 -5.52 18.35
CA ALA A 172 8.22 -6.16 19.60
C ALA A 172 8.64 -7.64 19.67
N ALA A 173 8.69 -8.31 18.51
CA ALA A 173 9.16 -9.70 18.37
C ALA A 173 10.70 -9.82 18.26
N GLY A 174 11.45 -8.72 18.43
CA GLY A 174 12.91 -8.72 18.33
C GLY A 174 13.45 -8.92 16.91
N ILE A 175 12.61 -8.70 15.88
CA ILE A 175 12.98 -8.83 14.47
C ILE A 175 13.38 -7.46 13.95
N ASP A 176 14.62 -7.28 13.52
CA ASP A 176 15.18 -6.03 13.00
C ASP A 176 15.30 -6.00 11.47
N LYS A 177 15.26 -7.18 10.83
CA LYS A 177 15.37 -7.35 9.39
C LYS A 177 14.35 -8.34 8.87
N VAL A 178 13.89 -8.11 7.65
CA VAL A 178 12.93 -8.98 6.96
C VAL A 178 13.30 -9.17 5.50
N LYS A 179 12.92 -10.31 4.92
CA LYS A 179 13.01 -10.53 3.49
C LYS A 179 11.80 -9.95 2.79
N VAL A 180 12.06 -9.06 1.85
CA VAL A 180 11.04 -8.35 1.07
C VAL A 180 11.28 -8.52 -0.42
N ILE A 181 10.21 -8.39 -1.20
CA ILE A 181 10.29 -8.39 -2.66
C ILE A 181 10.95 -7.09 -3.11
N LYS A 182 11.98 -7.17 -3.96
CA LYS A 182 12.61 -6.02 -4.59
C LYS A 182 11.61 -5.26 -5.47
N PRO A 183 11.60 -3.92 -5.46
CA PRO A 183 10.79 -3.13 -6.37
C PRO A 183 11.11 -3.47 -7.83
N PRO A 184 10.11 -3.73 -8.69
CA PRO A 184 10.37 -3.86 -10.12
C PRO A 184 10.88 -2.53 -10.68
N VAL A 185 11.95 -2.59 -11.45
CA VAL A 185 12.46 -1.43 -12.18
C VAL A 185 11.56 -1.18 -13.39
N VAL A 186 11.07 0.05 -13.53
CA VAL A 186 10.18 0.47 -14.61
C VAL A 186 10.84 1.61 -15.38
N SER A 187 11.26 1.32 -16.61
CA SER A 187 11.81 2.34 -17.51
C SER A 187 10.71 3.25 -18.04
N VAL A 188 10.96 4.57 -18.02
CA VAL A 188 10.04 5.58 -18.54
C VAL A 188 10.77 6.39 -19.63
N ILE A 189 10.24 6.33 -20.84
CA ILE A 189 10.77 7.03 -22.02
C ILE A 189 9.72 8.02 -22.51
N SER A 190 10.05 9.30 -22.60
CA SER A 190 9.23 10.30 -23.27
C SER A 190 9.66 10.47 -24.71
N THR A 191 8.71 10.55 -25.66
CA THR A 191 9.02 10.74 -27.08
C THR A 191 8.28 11.94 -27.64
N GLY A 192 8.93 12.67 -28.54
CA GLY A 192 8.36 13.81 -29.25
C GLY A 192 9.38 14.92 -29.49
N ASP A 193 9.50 15.36 -30.72
CA ASP A 193 10.45 16.44 -31.08
C ASP A 193 10.04 17.78 -30.47
N GLU A 194 8.74 17.94 -30.16
CA GLU A 194 8.17 19.10 -29.49
C GLU A 194 8.40 19.12 -27.98
N VAL A 195 8.81 17.99 -27.38
CA VAL A 195 8.92 17.84 -25.92
C VAL A 195 10.26 18.39 -25.42
N LYS A 196 10.24 19.17 -24.34
CA LYS A 196 11.41 19.78 -23.71
C LYS A 196 11.45 19.50 -22.20
N PRO A 197 12.65 19.45 -21.60
CA PRO A 197 12.79 19.32 -20.15
C PRO A 197 12.12 20.49 -19.40
N PRO A 198 11.60 20.29 -18.17
CA PRO A 198 10.86 21.32 -17.42
C PRO A 198 11.65 22.61 -17.16
N GLY A 199 12.96 22.54 -16.96
CA GLY A 199 13.82 23.69 -16.66
C GLY A 199 14.23 24.53 -17.88
N GLU A 200 13.94 24.09 -19.09
CA GLU A 200 14.34 24.78 -20.31
C GLU A 200 13.28 25.80 -20.78
N PRO A 201 13.67 26.94 -21.38
CA PRO A 201 12.74 27.80 -22.07
C PRO A 201 12.07 27.05 -23.24
N ILE A 202 10.79 27.30 -23.45
CA ILE A 202 10.04 26.74 -24.59
C ILE A 202 9.73 27.81 -25.65
N LYS A 203 9.74 27.37 -26.89
CA LYS A 203 9.31 28.16 -28.05
C LYS A 203 7.86 27.84 -28.42
N PRO A 204 7.18 28.70 -29.20
CA PRO A 204 5.89 28.35 -29.79
C PRO A 204 5.95 27.00 -30.52
N GLY A 205 5.05 26.08 -30.19
CA GLY A 205 5.03 24.71 -30.72
C GLY A 205 5.75 23.69 -29.86
N GLU A 206 6.54 24.07 -28.89
CA GLU A 206 7.18 23.19 -27.93
C GLU A 206 6.33 23.07 -26.65
N VAL A 207 6.43 21.91 -25.97
CA VAL A 207 5.73 21.61 -24.70
C VAL A 207 6.72 21.03 -23.71
N ARG A 208 6.45 21.20 -22.40
CA ARG A 208 7.27 20.57 -21.37
C ARG A 208 6.89 19.12 -21.15
N ASP A 209 7.89 18.30 -20.83
CA ASP A 209 7.68 16.90 -20.44
C ASP A 209 6.94 16.84 -19.09
N ILE A 210 5.67 16.50 -19.15
CA ILE A 210 4.79 16.28 -18.00
C ILE A 210 4.79 14.81 -17.63
N ASN A 211 4.76 13.95 -18.65
CA ASN A 211 4.45 12.55 -18.49
C ASN A 211 5.56 11.78 -17.79
N THR A 212 6.82 12.03 -18.04
CA THR A 212 7.92 11.39 -17.31
C THR A 212 7.75 11.56 -15.80
N TYR A 213 7.48 12.79 -15.34
CA TYR A 213 7.37 13.08 -13.92
C TYR A 213 6.12 12.48 -13.29
N ALA A 214 4.98 12.61 -13.95
CA ALA A 214 3.72 12.05 -13.46
C ALA A 214 3.76 10.52 -13.40
N ILE A 215 4.26 9.87 -14.45
CA ILE A 215 4.38 8.40 -14.54
C ILE A 215 5.41 7.89 -13.52
N CYS A 216 6.57 8.53 -13.37
CA CYS A 216 7.55 8.15 -12.35
C CYS A 216 6.96 8.27 -10.93
N GLY A 217 6.17 9.32 -10.66
CA GLY A 217 5.43 9.48 -9.41
C GLY A 217 4.47 8.31 -9.14
N GLU A 218 3.69 7.90 -10.13
CA GLU A 218 2.81 6.74 -10.02
C GLU A 218 3.58 5.42 -9.83
N VAL A 219 4.69 5.23 -10.55
CA VAL A 219 5.53 4.04 -10.35
C VAL A 219 6.00 3.95 -8.89
N MET A 220 6.49 5.05 -8.31
CA MET A 220 6.92 5.12 -6.91
C MET A 220 5.75 4.86 -5.94
N LYS A 221 4.61 5.50 -6.16
CA LYS A 221 3.39 5.33 -5.35
C LYS A 221 2.99 3.86 -5.24
N TRP A 222 3.10 3.10 -6.33
CA TRP A 222 2.72 1.69 -6.40
C TRP A 222 3.84 0.72 -6.04
N GLY A 223 5.01 1.24 -5.61
CA GLY A 223 6.12 0.44 -5.08
C GLY A 223 7.09 -0.08 -6.13
N GLY A 224 7.07 0.47 -7.35
CA GLY A 224 8.10 0.27 -8.35
C GLY A 224 9.27 1.26 -8.21
N LEU A 225 10.36 0.97 -8.88
CA LEU A 225 11.53 1.85 -9.00
C LEU A 225 11.56 2.46 -10.41
N PRO A 226 11.23 3.75 -10.59
CA PRO A 226 11.26 4.37 -11.91
C PRO A 226 12.69 4.58 -12.39
N LEU A 227 12.92 4.32 -13.68
CA LEU A 227 14.17 4.59 -14.38
C LEU A 227 13.87 5.50 -15.59
N PRO A 228 13.92 6.84 -15.43
CA PRO A 228 13.69 7.77 -16.54
C PRO A 228 14.85 7.74 -17.52
N HIS A 229 14.54 7.57 -18.80
CA HIS A 229 15.52 7.63 -19.91
C HIS A 229 15.57 9.01 -20.58
N GLY A 230 14.73 9.95 -20.13
CA GLY A 230 14.64 11.29 -20.74
C GLY A 230 13.77 11.30 -22.00
N ILE A 231 14.02 12.33 -22.82
CA ILE A 231 13.26 12.61 -24.04
C ILE A 231 14.03 12.05 -25.23
N VAL A 232 13.37 11.18 -25.99
CA VAL A 232 13.91 10.53 -27.20
C VAL A 232 13.24 11.13 -28.44
N ARG A 233 13.99 11.32 -29.51
CA ARG A 233 13.45 11.82 -30.78
C ARG A 233 12.46 10.81 -31.39
N ASP A 234 11.49 11.35 -32.13
CA ASP A 234 10.43 10.56 -32.74
C ASP A 234 10.85 9.94 -34.09
N ASN A 235 11.96 9.19 -34.08
CA ASN A 235 12.43 8.40 -35.21
C ASN A 235 12.72 6.96 -34.81
N PHE A 236 12.85 6.06 -35.80
CA PHE A 236 12.99 4.63 -35.54
C PHE A 236 14.29 4.28 -34.82
N GLU A 237 15.42 4.83 -35.24
CA GLU A 237 16.74 4.49 -34.75
C GLU A 237 16.93 4.88 -33.27
N ASP A 238 16.66 6.16 -32.93
CA ASP A 238 16.79 6.67 -31.57
C ASP A 238 15.83 5.94 -30.61
N LEU A 239 14.60 5.66 -31.07
CA LEU A 239 13.62 4.96 -30.27
C LEU A 239 13.97 3.48 -30.09
N TYR A 240 14.50 2.82 -31.12
CA TYR A 240 14.96 1.45 -31.04
C TYR A 240 16.08 1.29 -30.00
N ASP A 241 17.10 2.13 -30.09
CA ASP A 241 18.26 2.10 -29.17
C ASP A 241 17.80 2.39 -27.73
N ALA A 242 16.92 3.37 -27.52
CA ALA A 242 16.40 3.71 -26.20
C ALA A 242 15.57 2.58 -25.58
N VAL A 243 14.65 1.97 -26.36
CA VAL A 243 13.80 0.86 -25.86
C VAL A 243 14.65 -0.38 -25.59
N LYS A 244 15.62 -0.70 -26.45
CA LYS A 244 16.54 -1.80 -26.26
C LYS A 244 17.33 -1.63 -24.95
N ALA A 245 17.95 -0.46 -24.74
CA ALA A 245 18.68 -0.15 -23.52
C ALA A 245 17.78 -0.18 -22.26
N ALA A 246 16.54 0.23 -22.39
CA ALA A 246 15.54 0.18 -21.33
C ALA A 246 15.18 -1.27 -20.97
N LEU A 247 14.97 -2.14 -21.96
CA LEU A 247 14.68 -3.57 -21.75
C LEU A 247 15.81 -4.30 -21.02
N GLU A 248 17.07 -3.93 -21.27
CA GLU A 248 18.22 -4.53 -20.59
C GLU A 248 18.25 -4.19 -19.08
N LYS A 249 17.77 -3.01 -18.70
CA LYS A 249 17.91 -2.44 -17.34
C LYS A 249 16.65 -2.51 -16.49
N SER A 250 15.51 -2.90 -17.07
CA SER A 250 14.22 -2.86 -16.38
C SER A 250 13.37 -4.10 -16.58
N HIS A 251 12.34 -4.22 -15.75
CA HIS A 251 11.37 -5.30 -15.78
C HIS A 251 10.15 -4.94 -16.66
N MET A 252 9.94 -3.65 -16.91
CA MET A 252 8.86 -3.11 -17.74
C MET A 252 9.30 -1.79 -18.36
N VAL A 253 8.81 -1.49 -19.57
CA VAL A 253 9.08 -0.22 -20.27
C VAL A 253 7.76 0.51 -20.53
N LEU A 254 7.72 1.78 -20.16
CA LEU A 254 6.64 2.71 -20.46
C LEU A 254 7.13 3.75 -21.47
N LEU A 255 6.43 3.83 -22.61
CA LEU A 255 6.69 4.83 -23.65
C LEU A 255 5.58 5.86 -23.59
N SER A 256 5.93 7.14 -23.46
CA SER A 256 4.95 8.22 -23.42
C SER A 256 5.20 9.19 -24.56
N GLY A 257 4.25 9.33 -25.45
CA GLY A 257 4.35 10.19 -26.64
C GLY A 257 3.91 9.48 -27.90
N GLY A 258 4.31 9.98 -29.06
CA GLY A 258 3.99 9.32 -30.33
C GLY A 258 2.51 9.30 -30.65
N SER A 259 1.71 10.27 -30.17
CA SER A 259 0.26 10.29 -30.39
C SER A 259 -0.16 10.77 -31.79
N SER A 260 0.76 11.27 -32.61
CA SER A 260 0.52 11.58 -34.00
C SER A 260 0.44 10.32 -34.86
N VAL A 261 -0.26 10.37 -35.98
CA VAL A 261 -0.50 9.21 -36.85
C VAL A 261 0.82 8.61 -37.37
N GLY A 262 1.89 9.42 -37.54
CA GLY A 262 3.21 8.97 -37.99
C GLY A 262 4.06 8.33 -36.90
N ALA A 263 4.07 8.90 -35.71
CA ALA A 263 4.89 8.44 -34.57
C ALA A 263 4.45 7.07 -34.02
N ARG A 264 3.17 6.72 -34.11
CA ARG A 264 2.65 5.38 -33.74
C ARG A 264 3.23 4.28 -34.61
N ASP A 265 3.50 4.56 -35.88
CA ASP A 265 4.09 3.58 -36.79
C ASP A 265 5.52 3.23 -36.37
N HIS A 266 6.28 4.18 -35.81
CA HIS A 266 7.63 3.91 -35.30
C HIS A 266 7.61 3.07 -34.02
N THR A 267 6.75 3.39 -33.05
CA THR A 267 6.65 2.63 -31.79
C THR A 267 6.30 1.15 -32.05
N VAL A 268 5.30 0.88 -32.87
CA VAL A 268 4.91 -0.50 -33.21
C VAL A 268 6.04 -1.23 -33.94
N LYS A 269 6.66 -0.62 -34.96
CA LYS A 269 7.77 -1.22 -35.72
C LYS A 269 8.98 -1.51 -34.85
N VAL A 270 9.33 -0.59 -33.95
CA VAL A 270 10.43 -0.77 -32.99
C VAL A 270 10.16 -1.96 -32.09
N ILE A 271 8.97 -2.04 -31.49
CA ILE A 271 8.60 -3.15 -30.60
C ILE A 271 8.66 -4.49 -31.35
N GLU A 272 8.10 -4.56 -32.56
CA GLU A 272 8.10 -5.79 -33.38
C GLU A 272 9.50 -6.24 -33.80
N SER A 273 10.45 -5.30 -33.92
CA SER A 273 11.87 -5.60 -34.25
C SER A 273 12.70 -6.03 -33.06
N LEU A 274 12.25 -5.78 -31.81
CA LEU A 274 13.02 -6.06 -30.61
C LEU A 274 12.85 -7.49 -30.05
N GLY A 275 11.74 -8.20 -30.40
CA GLY A 275 11.56 -9.57 -29.93
C GLY A 275 10.10 -10.05 -29.98
N LYS A 276 9.86 -11.20 -29.36
CA LYS A 276 8.56 -11.90 -29.40
C LYS A 276 7.89 -11.92 -28.03
N PRO A 277 6.54 -11.97 -27.96
CA PRO A 277 5.56 -12.00 -29.05
C PRO A 277 5.41 -10.67 -29.80
N GLY A 278 5.92 -9.54 -29.28
CA GLY A 278 5.76 -8.22 -29.87
C GLY A 278 4.47 -7.54 -29.44
N VAL A 279 3.81 -6.84 -30.35
CA VAL A 279 2.57 -6.09 -30.08
C VAL A 279 1.39 -7.05 -29.90
N LEU A 280 0.71 -6.94 -28.75
CA LEU A 280 -0.47 -7.74 -28.36
C LEU A 280 -1.79 -7.02 -28.63
N ALA A 281 -1.80 -5.70 -28.42
CA ALA A 281 -2.96 -4.85 -28.69
C ALA A 281 -2.51 -3.45 -29.12
N HIS A 282 -3.24 -2.89 -30.08
CA HIS A 282 -3.04 -1.51 -30.52
C HIS A 282 -4.40 -0.80 -30.56
N GLY A 283 -4.61 0.09 -29.61
CA GLY A 283 -5.88 0.74 -29.34
C GLY A 283 -6.75 -0.03 -28.34
N LEU A 284 -7.27 0.69 -27.36
CA LEU A 284 -8.18 0.16 -26.34
C LEU A 284 -9.54 0.87 -26.40
N PRO A 285 -10.64 0.16 -26.10
CA PRO A 285 -11.97 0.75 -26.05
C PRO A 285 -12.19 1.52 -24.74
N VAL A 286 -11.36 2.55 -24.51
CA VAL A 286 -11.41 3.40 -23.31
C VAL A 286 -11.42 4.89 -23.68
N LYS A 287 -11.92 5.71 -22.78
CA LYS A 287 -11.87 7.18 -22.87
C LYS A 287 -11.64 7.81 -21.50
N PRO A 288 -10.57 8.63 -21.36
CA PRO A 288 -9.48 8.84 -22.33
C PRO A 288 -8.54 7.63 -22.38
N GLY A 289 -7.68 7.53 -23.42
CA GLY A 289 -6.67 6.48 -23.48
C GLY A 289 -6.73 5.56 -24.70
N LYS A 290 -7.64 5.80 -25.65
CA LYS A 290 -7.81 4.95 -26.85
C LYS A 290 -6.49 4.57 -27.56
N PRO A 291 -5.52 5.48 -27.81
CA PRO A 291 -4.32 5.13 -28.59
C PRO A 291 -3.21 4.48 -27.74
N THR A 292 -3.55 3.48 -26.96
CA THR A 292 -2.60 2.72 -26.15
C THR A 292 -2.04 1.54 -26.96
N VAL A 293 -0.73 1.29 -26.86
CA VAL A 293 -0.08 0.09 -27.38
C VAL A 293 0.28 -0.81 -26.22
N VAL A 294 -0.02 -2.09 -26.32
CA VAL A 294 0.34 -3.11 -25.33
C VAL A 294 1.16 -4.18 -26.01
N ALA A 295 2.33 -4.46 -25.45
CA ALA A 295 3.25 -5.41 -26.03
C ALA A 295 4.01 -6.19 -24.94
N VAL A 296 4.62 -7.29 -25.33
CA VAL A 296 5.58 -8.04 -24.53
C VAL A 296 6.77 -8.40 -25.42
N VAL A 297 7.98 -8.15 -24.91
CA VAL A 297 9.22 -8.54 -25.57
C VAL A 297 10.03 -9.35 -24.58
N ASP A 298 10.31 -10.60 -24.91
CA ASP A 298 11.08 -11.54 -24.11
C ASP A 298 10.60 -11.61 -22.63
N GLY A 299 9.28 -11.68 -22.45
CA GLY A 299 8.60 -11.74 -21.14
C GLY A 299 8.49 -10.41 -20.40
N LYS A 300 8.98 -9.29 -20.96
CA LYS A 300 8.90 -7.95 -20.37
C LYS A 300 7.78 -7.13 -21.00
N PRO A 301 6.83 -6.61 -20.22
CA PRO A 301 5.77 -5.74 -20.73
C PRO A 301 6.32 -4.42 -21.26
N ILE A 302 5.77 -3.97 -22.38
CA ILE A 302 5.97 -2.63 -22.95
C ILE A 302 4.59 -2.00 -23.13
N ILE A 303 4.38 -0.83 -22.52
CA ILE A 303 3.13 -0.09 -22.64
C ILE A 303 3.39 1.27 -23.28
N GLY A 304 2.86 1.45 -24.50
CA GLY A 304 2.85 2.74 -25.17
C GLY A 304 1.65 3.56 -24.67
N LEU A 305 1.93 4.53 -23.84
CA LEU A 305 0.97 5.44 -23.23
C LEU A 305 0.62 6.60 -24.18
N PRO A 306 -0.61 7.11 -24.14
CA PRO A 306 -0.96 8.32 -24.91
C PRO A 306 -0.13 9.53 -24.47
N GLY A 307 0.21 10.43 -25.42
CA GLY A 307 0.97 11.65 -25.12
C GLY A 307 0.22 12.67 -24.21
N HIS A 308 -1.10 12.66 -24.18
CA HIS A 308 -1.88 13.52 -23.31
C HIS A 308 -1.79 13.04 -21.84
N PRO A 309 -1.41 13.91 -20.87
CA PRO A 309 -1.10 13.49 -19.50
C PRO A 309 -2.28 12.79 -18.80
N VAL A 310 -3.49 13.32 -18.92
CA VAL A 310 -4.67 12.68 -18.31
C VAL A 310 -4.90 11.28 -18.86
N SER A 311 -4.68 11.09 -20.17
CA SER A 311 -4.84 9.76 -20.79
C SER A 311 -3.76 8.79 -20.35
N ALA A 312 -2.52 9.25 -20.22
CA ALA A 312 -1.41 8.44 -19.73
C ALA A 312 -1.65 7.96 -18.31
N MET A 313 -2.11 8.85 -17.41
CA MET A 313 -2.43 8.53 -16.01
C MET A 313 -3.59 7.53 -15.91
N VAL A 314 -4.67 7.70 -16.69
CA VAL A 314 -5.78 6.74 -16.70
C VAL A 314 -5.31 5.37 -17.18
N ILE A 315 -4.50 5.29 -18.24
CA ILE A 315 -3.94 4.01 -18.71
C ILE A 315 -2.99 3.40 -17.68
N PHE A 316 -2.22 4.23 -16.99
CA PHE A 316 -1.38 3.76 -15.88
C PHE A 316 -2.21 3.03 -14.84
N GLU A 317 -3.28 3.65 -14.35
CA GLU A 317 -4.16 3.07 -13.33
C GLU A 317 -4.81 1.76 -13.78
N ILE A 318 -5.26 1.67 -15.01
CA ILE A 318 -6.00 0.48 -15.48
C ILE A 318 -5.13 -0.67 -15.98
N LEU A 319 -3.89 -0.42 -16.41
CA LEU A 319 -3.00 -1.45 -16.95
C LEU A 319 -1.68 -1.56 -16.18
N VAL A 320 -0.98 -0.44 -15.95
CA VAL A 320 0.39 -0.48 -15.41
C VAL A 320 0.39 -0.84 -13.92
N ARG A 321 -0.51 -0.23 -13.13
CA ARG A 321 -0.68 -0.55 -11.71
C ARG A 321 -0.91 -2.05 -11.45
N PRO A 322 -1.85 -2.73 -12.13
CA PRO A 322 -2.04 -4.17 -11.99
C PRO A 322 -0.78 -4.99 -12.30
N ILE A 323 -0.02 -4.61 -13.31
CA ILE A 323 1.25 -5.27 -13.65
C ILE A 323 2.27 -5.11 -12.50
N ILE A 324 2.46 -3.90 -11.99
CA ILE A 324 3.36 -3.64 -10.85
C ILE A 324 2.90 -4.46 -9.62
N SER A 325 1.59 -4.49 -9.34
CA SER A 325 1.03 -5.29 -8.25
C SER A 325 1.34 -6.78 -8.40
N THR A 326 1.15 -7.33 -9.60
CA THR A 326 1.50 -8.72 -9.92
C THR A 326 2.99 -8.99 -9.74
N MET A 327 3.87 -8.10 -10.22
CA MET A 327 5.32 -8.22 -10.05
C MET A 327 5.75 -8.18 -8.58
N LEU A 328 5.01 -7.48 -7.73
CA LEU A 328 5.21 -7.43 -6.28
C LEU A 328 4.53 -8.58 -5.52
N GLY A 329 3.82 -9.47 -6.22
CA GLY A 329 3.04 -10.54 -5.58
C GLY A 329 1.83 -10.04 -4.79
N ARG A 330 1.33 -8.85 -5.11
CA ARG A 330 0.10 -8.25 -4.57
C ARG A 330 -1.11 -8.62 -5.44
N PRO A 331 -2.35 -8.57 -4.90
CA PRO A 331 -3.56 -8.62 -5.73
C PRO A 331 -3.57 -7.48 -6.77
N GLU A 332 -4.19 -7.70 -7.92
CA GLU A 332 -4.26 -6.70 -9.01
C GLU A 332 -4.97 -5.41 -8.60
N ASP A 333 -5.94 -5.50 -7.71
CA ASP A 333 -6.73 -4.39 -7.16
C ASP A 333 -6.14 -3.81 -5.86
N PHE A 334 -4.91 -4.20 -5.51
CA PHE A 334 -4.24 -3.73 -4.30
C PHE A 334 -4.21 -2.20 -4.21
N GLY A 335 -4.58 -1.67 -3.05
CA GLY A 335 -4.40 -0.27 -2.65
C GLY A 335 -5.36 0.74 -3.26
N GLY A 336 -6.25 0.35 -4.17
CA GLY A 336 -7.28 1.25 -4.68
C GLY A 336 -8.36 1.52 -3.62
N THR A 337 -8.39 2.72 -3.06
CA THR A 337 -9.52 3.13 -2.22
C THR A 337 -10.70 3.45 -3.10
N ARG A 338 -11.79 2.69 -2.94
CA ARG A 338 -13.03 2.91 -3.68
C ARG A 338 -14.11 3.43 -2.77
N VAL A 339 -14.80 4.45 -3.24
CA VAL A 339 -15.97 5.03 -2.57
C VAL A 339 -17.13 5.07 -3.55
N TYR A 340 -18.36 5.05 -3.01
CA TYR A 340 -19.55 5.26 -3.80
C TYR A 340 -20.03 6.69 -3.58
N ALA A 341 -20.28 7.40 -4.70
CA ALA A 341 -20.72 8.78 -4.67
C ALA A 341 -21.83 9.01 -5.72
N ARG A 342 -22.73 9.97 -5.48
CA ARG A 342 -23.75 10.33 -6.45
C ARG A 342 -23.20 11.26 -7.51
N MET A 343 -23.44 10.96 -8.77
CA MET A 343 -23.04 11.84 -9.86
C MET A 343 -23.81 13.16 -9.79
N SER A 344 -23.12 14.31 -9.82
CA SER A 344 -23.74 15.62 -9.63
C SER A 344 -24.41 16.19 -10.90
N ARG A 345 -24.30 15.51 -12.02
CA ARG A 345 -24.89 15.90 -13.31
C ARG A 345 -24.89 14.73 -14.29
N ASN A 346 -25.74 14.81 -15.32
CA ASN A 346 -25.74 13.84 -16.41
C ASN A 346 -24.41 13.83 -17.16
N ILE A 347 -23.84 12.63 -17.38
CA ILE A 347 -22.64 12.39 -18.19
C ILE A 347 -22.99 11.41 -19.31
N ALA A 348 -22.84 11.85 -20.53
CA ALA A 348 -23.03 10.97 -21.70
C ALA A 348 -21.76 10.15 -21.98
N SER A 349 -21.93 8.89 -22.33
CA SER A 349 -20.91 7.98 -22.82
C SER A 349 -21.39 7.28 -24.10
N ALA A 350 -20.58 6.40 -24.66
CA ALA A 350 -20.93 5.57 -25.81
C ALA A 350 -20.77 4.09 -25.44
N ALA A 351 -21.76 3.28 -25.77
CA ALA A 351 -21.66 1.84 -25.59
C ALA A 351 -20.45 1.25 -26.35
N GLY A 352 -19.89 0.17 -25.82
CA GLY A 352 -18.74 -0.52 -26.38
C GLY A 352 -17.37 0.04 -25.95
N ARG A 353 -17.33 1.04 -25.06
CA ARG A 353 -16.09 1.52 -24.43
C ARG A 353 -16.31 1.86 -22.96
N GLN A 354 -15.24 1.81 -22.17
CA GLN A 354 -15.25 2.28 -20.80
C GLN A 354 -14.84 3.77 -20.76
N ASP A 355 -15.62 4.61 -20.08
CA ASP A 355 -15.26 6.01 -19.86
C ASP A 355 -14.79 6.21 -18.40
N PHE A 356 -13.68 6.93 -18.23
CA PHE A 356 -13.11 7.30 -16.93
C PHE A 356 -13.24 8.81 -16.75
N ILE A 357 -14.05 9.20 -15.79
CA ILE A 357 -14.42 10.59 -15.52
C ILE A 357 -13.68 11.06 -14.27
N ARG A 358 -12.87 12.09 -14.41
CA ARG A 358 -12.23 12.75 -13.24
C ARG A 358 -13.31 13.44 -12.43
N VAL A 359 -13.27 13.25 -11.12
CA VAL A 359 -14.27 13.83 -10.21
C VAL A 359 -13.64 14.45 -8.98
N LYS A 360 -14.22 15.54 -8.50
CA LYS A 360 -14.07 16.01 -7.12
C LYS A 360 -15.13 15.32 -6.26
N LEU A 361 -14.77 14.94 -5.05
CA LEU A 361 -15.71 14.42 -4.07
C LEU A 361 -16.13 15.55 -3.14
N GLU A 362 -17.43 15.76 -3.03
CA GLU A 362 -18.03 16.78 -2.18
C GLU A 362 -19.03 16.14 -1.22
N GLN A 363 -18.88 16.43 0.08
CA GLN A 363 -19.87 16.03 1.07
C GLN A 363 -21.06 17.01 1.02
N ARG A 364 -22.28 16.50 0.79
CA ARG A 364 -23.54 17.27 0.79
C ARG A 364 -24.53 16.62 1.75
N GLY A 365 -24.63 17.16 2.97
CA GLY A 365 -25.37 16.49 4.04
C GLY A 365 -24.74 15.13 4.38
N GLU A 366 -25.54 14.08 4.36
CA GLU A 366 -25.08 12.71 4.62
C GLU A 366 -24.55 11.97 3.36
N GLU A 367 -24.67 12.57 2.19
CA GLU A 367 -24.31 11.93 0.92
C GLU A 367 -23.00 12.47 0.34
N LEU A 368 -22.21 11.56 -0.27
CA LEU A 368 -21.02 11.91 -1.02
C LEU A 368 -21.38 12.09 -2.50
N TRP A 369 -20.93 13.20 -3.07
CA TRP A 369 -21.22 13.55 -4.46
C TRP A 369 -19.93 13.58 -5.29
N ALA A 370 -20.00 12.99 -6.49
CA ALA A 370 -18.98 13.02 -7.50
C ALA A 370 -19.25 14.15 -8.49
N VAL A 371 -18.47 15.22 -8.39
CA VAL A 371 -18.59 16.41 -9.26
C VAL A 371 -17.58 16.27 -10.41
N PRO A 372 -18.03 16.11 -11.67
CA PRO A 372 -17.13 15.91 -12.79
C PRO A 372 -16.22 17.12 -13.06
N VAL A 373 -14.91 16.87 -13.13
CA VAL A 373 -13.90 17.83 -13.61
C VAL A 373 -13.78 17.66 -15.11
N LEU A 374 -14.56 18.45 -15.84
CA LEU A 374 -14.62 18.35 -17.29
C LEU A 374 -13.49 19.14 -17.94
N GLY A 375 -12.98 18.63 -19.04
CA GLY A 375 -11.92 19.28 -19.83
C GLY A 375 -11.18 18.33 -20.75
N LYS A 376 -10.35 18.89 -21.63
CA LYS A 376 -9.54 18.13 -22.57
C LYS A 376 -8.46 17.32 -21.84
N SER A 377 -8.09 16.17 -22.39
CA SER A 377 -7.09 15.26 -21.79
C SER A 377 -5.66 15.80 -21.77
N GLY A 378 -5.40 16.90 -22.48
CA GLY A 378 -4.12 17.62 -22.44
C GLY A 378 -3.95 18.56 -21.25
N LEU A 379 -5.02 18.80 -20.45
CA LEU A 379 -4.99 19.74 -19.33
C LEU A 379 -4.66 19.02 -18.02
N ILE A 380 -3.40 19.09 -17.58
CA ILE A 380 -2.95 18.42 -16.34
C ILE A 380 -3.64 18.99 -15.09
N SER A 381 -4.02 20.27 -15.09
CA SER A 381 -4.76 20.90 -13.99
C SER A 381 -6.02 20.16 -13.62
N ASN A 382 -6.68 19.52 -14.57
CA ASN A 382 -7.87 18.71 -14.31
C ASN A 382 -7.58 17.47 -13.44
N MET A 383 -6.35 16.94 -13.48
CA MET A 383 -5.91 15.87 -12.58
C MET A 383 -5.61 16.42 -11.18
N VAL A 384 -4.91 17.57 -11.13
CA VAL A 384 -4.58 18.23 -9.85
C VAL A 384 -5.85 18.61 -9.08
N GLU A 385 -6.91 19.02 -9.79
CA GLU A 385 -8.18 19.40 -9.20
C GLU A 385 -9.08 18.21 -8.81
N SER A 386 -8.87 17.03 -9.39
CA SER A 386 -9.71 15.87 -9.15
C SER A 386 -9.21 15.04 -7.97
N HIS A 387 -10.13 14.34 -7.30
CA HIS A 387 -9.83 13.44 -6.19
C HIS A 387 -9.78 11.97 -6.62
N GLY A 388 -10.34 11.65 -7.79
CA GLY A 388 -10.39 10.27 -8.28
C GLY A 388 -11.05 10.14 -9.64
N LEU A 389 -11.21 8.89 -10.07
CA LEU A 389 -11.84 8.48 -11.33
C LEU A 389 -13.15 7.75 -11.08
N ALA A 390 -14.26 8.29 -11.60
CA ALA A 390 -15.51 7.57 -11.72
C ALA A 390 -15.52 6.74 -13.01
N ARG A 391 -15.83 5.45 -12.91
CA ARG A 391 -15.88 4.52 -14.05
C ARG A 391 -17.29 4.42 -14.59
N ILE A 392 -17.47 4.60 -15.91
CA ILE A 392 -18.68 4.25 -16.66
C ILE A 392 -18.39 2.97 -17.42
N PRO A 393 -19.08 1.86 -17.10
CA PRO A 393 -18.88 0.57 -17.78
C PRO A 393 -19.23 0.63 -19.26
N SER A 394 -18.66 -0.29 -20.06
CA SER A 394 -18.81 -0.32 -21.52
C SER A 394 -20.24 -0.59 -22.03
N GLU A 395 -21.08 -1.19 -21.21
CA GLU A 395 -22.49 -1.48 -21.51
C GLU A 395 -23.41 -0.28 -21.28
N LYS A 396 -22.94 0.77 -20.56
CA LYS A 396 -23.72 1.98 -20.29
C LYS A 396 -23.48 3.07 -21.34
N GLN A 397 -24.52 3.82 -21.66
CA GLN A 397 -24.45 4.99 -22.52
C GLN A 397 -24.28 6.32 -21.77
N GLY A 398 -24.04 6.24 -20.46
CA GLY A 398 -23.83 7.37 -19.60
C GLY A 398 -24.21 7.08 -18.14
N VAL A 399 -24.20 8.12 -17.35
CA VAL A 399 -24.63 8.12 -15.93
C VAL A 399 -25.53 9.31 -15.73
N ALA A 400 -26.68 9.10 -15.08
CA ALA A 400 -27.62 10.16 -14.75
C ALA A 400 -27.19 10.95 -13.50
N GLU A 401 -27.68 12.17 -13.38
CA GLU A 401 -27.58 12.92 -12.13
C GLU A 401 -28.25 12.16 -10.98
N GLY A 402 -27.59 12.11 -9.81
CA GLY A 402 -28.05 11.35 -8.65
C GLY A 402 -27.75 9.86 -8.70
N GLU A 403 -27.34 9.30 -9.84
CA GLU A 403 -26.96 7.89 -9.96
C GLU A 403 -25.68 7.61 -9.16
N LEU A 404 -25.67 6.48 -8.43
CA LEU A 404 -24.52 6.05 -7.64
C LEU A 404 -23.43 5.49 -8.56
N VAL A 405 -22.22 6.00 -8.43
CA VAL A 405 -21.04 5.58 -9.19
C VAL A 405 -19.92 5.17 -8.24
N GLU A 406 -19.13 4.19 -8.67
CA GLU A 406 -17.88 3.83 -8.01
C GLU A 406 -16.80 4.84 -8.42
N VAL A 407 -16.12 5.42 -7.45
CA VAL A 407 -14.99 6.34 -7.63
C VAL A 407 -13.74 5.73 -7.02
N GLU A 408 -12.72 5.52 -7.82
CA GLU A 408 -11.39 5.13 -7.37
C GLU A 408 -10.59 6.40 -7.05
N ILE A 409 -10.14 6.52 -5.79
CA ILE A 409 -9.39 7.69 -5.29
C ILE A 409 -7.90 7.54 -5.66
N TYR A 410 -7.26 8.68 -6.04
CA TYR A 410 -5.84 8.71 -6.40
C TYR A 410 -4.90 8.45 -5.22
#